data_3e36a4cca7e8273f459e96b6fb6bae2b
#
_entry.id   3e36a4cca7e8273f459e96b6fb6bae2b
#
_cell.length_a   1.000
_cell.length_b   1.000
_cell.length_c   1.000
_cell.angle_alpha   90.00
_cell.angle_beta   90.00
_cell.angle_gamma   90.00
#
_symmetry.space_group_name_H-M   'P 1'
#
loop_
_entity.id
_entity.type
_entity.pdbx_description
1 polymer ?
#
loop_
_entity_poly.entity_id
_entity_poly.type
_entity_poly.pdbx_seq_one_letter_code
_entity_poly.pdbx_strand_id
1 'polypeptide(L)'
;MRLEYFDMIDQVASFVPAEKRIVTRSTVPSKSPVFEGHFPGHPLVPGVLLTETMAQASGYLLLALNGLSQMPFLMLVDKARFRTFVEPDAVLDVSAELVHEGSDYAATKAKIPIDGKPICDA
;
A
#
# COMPACT_ATOMS: atom_id res chain seq x y z
N MET A 1 -7.46 -5.92 6.69
CA MET A 1 -7.64 -4.56 6.14
C MET A 1 -9.01 -4.02 6.53
N ARG A 2 -9.04 -2.80 6.98
CA ARG A 2 -10.28 -2.12 7.35
C ARG A 2 -10.30 -0.76 6.67
N LEU A 3 -10.96 -0.69 5.53
CA LEU A 3 -10.93 0.47 4.64
C LEU A 3 -11.44 1.75 5.32
N GLU A 4 -12.52 1.65 6.09
CA GLU A 4 -13.16 2.78 6.77
C GLU A 4 -12.30 3.39 7.88
N TYR A 5 -11.30 2.65 8.35
CA TYR A 5 -10.37 3.14 9.38
C TYR A 5 -8.98 3.42 8.84
N PHE A 6 -8.78 3.30 7.54
CA PHE A 6 -7.45 3.44 6.91
C PHE A 6 -6.43 2.48 7.51
N ASP A 7 -6.89 1.31 7.95
CA ASP A 7 -6.05 0.23 8.45
C ASP A 7 -5.81 -0.73 7.29
N MET A 8 -4.75 -0.46 6.53
CA MET A 8 -4.54 -1.09 5.22
C MET A 8 -3.66 -2.32 5.27
N ILE A 9 -2.74 -2.43 6.23
CA ILE A 9 -1.73 -3.49 6.23
C ILE A 9 -2.08 -4.54 7.28
N ASP A 10 -2.30 -5.78 6.84
CA ASP A 10 -2.60 -6.89 7.73
C ASP A 10 -1.32 -7.52 8.31
N GLN A 11 -0.30 -7.69 7.47
CA GLN A 11 0.94 -8.30 7.92
C GLN A 11 2.11 -7.93 7.01
N VAL A 12 3.31 -8.05 7.55
CA VAL A 12 4.54 -7.97 6.77
C VAL A 12 4.90 -9.38 6.32
N ALA A 13 4.87 -9.61 5.02
CA ALA A 13 5.19 -10.92 4.45
C ALA A 13 6.69 -11.12 4.29
N SER A 14 7.44 -10.06 4.01
CA SER A 14 8.89 -10.14 3.78
C SER A 14 9.53 -8.78 4.03
N PHE A 15 10.70 -8.78 4.65
CA PHE A 15 11.50 -7.58 4.81
C PHE A 15 12.95 -7.95 4.58
N VAL A 16 13.58 -7.31 3.60
CA VAL A 16 14.98 -7.54 3.23
C VAL A 16 15.75 -6.24 3.41
N PRO A 17 16.35 -6.00 4.61
CA PRO A 17 17.02 -4.73 4.90
C PRO A 17 18.16 -4.42 3.94
N ALA A 18 18.93 -5.43 3.53
CA ALA A 18 20.06 -5.25 2.62
C ALA A 18 19.62 -4.71 1.26
N GLU A 19 18.42 -5.04 0.82
CA GLU A 19 17.84 -4.55 -0.44
C GLU A 19 16.92 -3.36 -0.24
N LYS A 20 16.69 -2.96 1.01
CA LYS A 20 15.80 -1.85 1.37
C LYS A 20 14.40 -2.05 0.77
N ARG A 21 13.87 -3.25 0.95
CA ARG A 21 12.58 -3.69 0.40
C ARG A 21 11.70 -4.35 1.43
N ILE A 22 10.40 -4.18 1.26
CA ILE A 22 9.38 -4.83 2.07
C ILE A 22 8.26 -5.33 1.17
N VAL A 23 7.65 -6.43 1.57
CA VAL A 23 6.39 -6.90 0.98
C VAL A 23 5.39 -7.03 2.12
N THR A 24 4.27 -6.35 1.99
CA THR A 24 3.17 -6.44 2.94
C THR A 24 2.02 -7.19 2.29
N ARG A 25 1.19 -7.83 3.12
CA ARG A 25 0.02 -8.56 2.63
C ARG A 25 -1.21 -8.07 3.33
N SER A 26 -2.28 -7.88 2.55
CA SER A 26 -3.57 -7.45 3.06
C SER A 26 -4.68 -8.16 2.30
N THR A 27 -5.75 -8.52 3.00
CA THR A 27 -6.94 -9.07 2.37
C THR A 27 -8.04 -8.02 2.40
N VAL A 28 -8.57 -7.70 1.24
CA VAL A 28 -9.68 -6.76 1.12
C VAL A 28 -10.90 -7.37 1.80
N PRO A 29 -11.59 -6.66 2.71
CA PRO A 29 -12.75 -7.21 3.40
C PRO A 29 -13.89 -7.52 2.44
N SER A 30 -14.70 -8.52 2.80
CA SER A 30 -15.90 -8.88 2.02
C SER A 30 -16.92 -7.75 2.07
N LYS A 31 -16.99 -7.04 3.19
CA LYS A 31 -17.95 -5.97 3.44
C LYS A 31 -17.25 -4.78 4.07
N SER A 32 -17.66 -3.58 3.69
CA SER A 32 -17.16 -2.34 4.26
C SER A 32 -18.17 -1.22 3.98
N PRO A 33 -18.34 -0.26 4.90
CA PRO A 33 -19.10 0.96 4.60
C PRO A 33 -18.63 1.69 3.35
N VAL A 34 -17.34 1.58 3.00
CA VAL A 34 -16.79 2.18 1.79
C VAL A 34 -17.50 1.66 0.54
N PHE A 35 -17.83 0.37 0.52
CA PHE A 35 -18.48 -0.24 -0.64
C PHE A 35 -19.95 0.17 -0.81
N GLU A 36 -20.57 0.70 0.25
CA GLU A 36 -21.95 1.17 0.16
C GLU A 36 -22.07 2.34 -0.80
N GLY A 37 -21.04 3.18 -0.88
CA GLY A 37 -20.98 4.32 -1.78
C GLY A 37 -20.12 4.12 -3.02
N HIS A 38 -19.25 3.11 -3.03
CA HIS A 38 -18.26 2.95 -4.10
C HIS A 38 -18.19 1.48 -4.56
N PHE A 39 -19.15 0.93 -5.29
CA PHE A 39 -20.38 1.57 -5.74
C PHE A 39 -21.56 0.68 -5.36
N PRO A 40 -22.78 1.21 -5.16
CA PRO A 40 -23.93 0.37 -4.82
C PRO A 40 -24.11 -0.78 -5.80
N GLY A 41 -24.14 -2.02 -5.27
CA GLY A 41 -24.27 -3.23 -6.09
C GLY A 41 -23.03 -3.63 -6.89
N HIS A 42 -21.95 -2.83 -6.83
CA HIS A 42 -20.71 -3.12 -7.54
C HIS A 42 -19.52 -2.64 -6.73
N PRO A 43 -19.16 -3.37 -5.66
CA PRO A 43 -18.12 -2.91 -4.73
C PRO A 43 -16.73 -2.97 -5.35
N LEU A 44 -16.01 -1.85 -5.24
CA LEU A 44 -14.64 -1.70 -5.70
C LEU A 44 -13.84 -0.93 -4.66
N VAL A 45 -12.58 -1.29 -4.50
CA VAL A 45 -11.68 -0.51 -3.63
C VAL A 45 -11.33 0.80 -4.33
N PRO A 46 -11.59 1.96 -3.70
CA PRO A 46 -11.21 3.24 -4.29
C PRO A 46 -9.71 3.33 -4.56
N GLY A 47 -9.33 3.90 -5.70
CA GLY A 47 -7.92 4.08 -6.04
C GLY A 47 -7.14 4.88 -5.00
N VAL A 48 -7.79 5.87 -4.37
CA VAL A 48 -7.15 6.65 -3.30
C VAL A 48 -6.78 5.78 -2.09
N LEU A 49 -7.56 4.72 -1.81
CA LEU A 49 -7.25 3.79 -0.73
C LEU A 49 -6.15 2.80 -1.14
N LEU A 50 -6.04 2.47 -2.41
CA LEU A 50 -4.89 1.69 -2.89
C LEU A 50 -3.60 2.51 -2.79
N THR A 51 -3.67 3.80 -3.08
CA THR A 51 -2.56 4.72 -2.87
C THR A 51 -2.16 4.76 -1.39
N GLU A 52 -3.15 4.84 -0.49
CA GLU A 52 -2.89 4.81 0.95
C GLU A 52 -2.26 3.48 1.37
N THR A 53 -2.69 2.38 0.78
CA THR A 53 -2.10 1.06 1.06
C THR A 53 -0.62 1.03 0.69
N MET A 54 -0.28 1.56 -0.49
CA MET A 54 1.12 1.67 -0.91
C MET A 54 1.92 2.61 -0.01
N ALA A 55 1.32 3.71 0.41
CA ALA A 55 1.96 4.65 1.32
C ALA A 55 2.24 4.01 2.69
N GLN A 56 1.29 3.22 3.21
CA GLN A 56 1.48 2.52 4.48
C GLN A 56 2.56 1.45 4.38
N ALA A 57 2.60 0.69 3.28
CA ALA A 57 3.67 -0.28 3.06
C ALA A 57 5.04 0.40 3.03
N SER A 58 5.13 1.54 2.34
CA SER A 58 6.35 2.35 2.33
C SER A 58 6.70 2.88 3.73
N GLY A 59 5.68 3.28 4.50
CA GLY A 59 5.87 3.74 5.87
C GLY A 59 6.44 2.64 6.77
N TYR A 60 5.93 1.42 6.65
CA TYR A 60 6.48 0.28 7.38
C TYR A 60 7.93 0.02 7.01
N LEU A 61 8.27 0.13 5.72
CA LEU A 61 9.65 -0.01 5.28
C LEU A 61 10.56 1.02 5.94
N LEU A 62 10.15 2.29 5.92
CA LEU A 62 10.96 3.36 6.51
C LEU A 62 11.10 3.21 8.02
N LEU A 63 10.01 2.82 8.71
CA LEU A 63 10.06 2.55 10.15
C LEU A 63 11.01 1.39 10.47
N ALA A 64 10.96 0.33 9.68
CA ALA A 64 11.84 -0.82 9.89
C ALA A 64 13.30 -0.47 9.64
N LEU A 65 13.59 0.34 8.63
CA LEU A 65 14.95 0.73 8.29
C LEU A 65 15.54 1.71 9.29
N ASN A 66 14.73 2.57 9.92
CA ASN A 66 15.22 3.55 10.90
C ASN A 66 15.09 3.09 12.35
N GLY A 67 14.75 1.82 12.57
CA GLY A 67 14.62 1.25 13.91
C GLY A 67 13.48 1.85 14.72
N LEU A 68 12.40 2.28 14.06
CA LEU A 68 11.22 2.90 14.67
C LEU A 68 11.52 4.25 15.33
N SER A 69 12.59 4.91 14.92
CA SER A 69 13.02 6.17 15.54
C SER A 69 12.29 7.40 15.01
N GLN A 70 11.72 7.32 13.80
CA GLN A 70 11.04 8.44 13.16
C GLN A 70 9.76 7.97 12.50
N MET A 71 8.69 8.77 12.65
CA MET A 71 7.40 8.49 12.04
C MET A 71 7.34 9.14 10.65
N PRO A 72 7.14 8.36 9.58
CA PRO A 72 7.02 8.95 8.25
C PRO A 72 5.62 9.51 8.01
N PHE A 73 5.57 10.62 7.28
CA PHE A 73 4.31 11.23 6.83
C PHE A 73 4.34 11.36 5.31
N LEU A 74 3.23 11.05 4.68
CA LEU A 74 3.09 11.18 3.23
C LEU A 74 3.02 12.65 2.85
N MET A 75 3.91 13.09 1.94
CA MET A 75 3.94 14.46 1.48
C MET A 75 3.64 14.60 -0.01
N LEU A 76 3.99 13.58 -0.79
CA LEU A 76 3.87 13.66 -2.23
C LEU A 76 3.64 12.26 -2.80
N VAL A 77 2.71 12.16 -3.74
CA VAL A 77 2.52 10.98 -4.57
C VAL A 77 2.77 11.39 -6.00
N ASP A 78 3.74 10.73 -6.64
CA ASP A 78 4.11 11.01 -8.02
C ASP A 78 3.76 9.81 -8.89
N LYS A 79 3.01 10.05 -9.95
CA LYS A 79 2.71 9.05 -10.98
C LYS A 79 1.99 7.80 -10.48
N ALA A 80 1.02 7.95 -9.58
CA ALA A 80 0.17 6.82 -9.20
C ALA A 80 -0.68 6.38 -10.39
N ARG A 81 -0.67 5.09 -10.68
CA ARG A 81 -1.41 4.51 -11.80
C ARG A 81 -2.22 3.30 -11.35
N PHE A 82 -3.43 3.19 -11.89
CA PHE A 82 -4.37 2.11 -11.57
C PHE A 82 -4.79 1.46 -12.88
N ARG A 83 -4.42 0.20 -13.08
CA ARG A 83 -4.63 -0.50 -14.36
C ARG A 83 -5.82 -1.43 -14.38
N THR A 84 -6.36 -1.75 -13.20
CA THR A 84 -7.54 -2.58 -13.07
C THR A 84 -8.23 -2.30 -11.75
N PHE A 85 -9.42 -2.87 -11.58
CA PHE A 85 -10.20 -2.73 -10.36
C PHE A 85 -9.78 -3.77 -9.32
N VAL A 86 -9.91 -3.41 -8.04
CA VAL A 86 -9.70 -4.33 -6.93
C VAL A 86 -11.04 -4.55 -6.24
N GLU A 87 -11.42 -5.81 -6.14
CA GLU A 87 -12.71 -6.22 -5.60
C GLU A 87 -12.57 -6.75 -4.16
N PRO A 88 -13.70 -6.87 -3.43
CA PRO A 88 -13.70 -7.53 -2.12
C PRO A 88 -13.04 -8.91 -2.17
N ASP A 89 -12.46 -9.33 -1.07
CA ASP A 89 -11.78 -10.61 -0.88
C ASP A 89 -10.45 -10.76 -1.62
N ALA A 90 -10.02 -9.77 -2.41
CA ALA A 90 -8.73 -9.81 -3.08
C ALA A 90 -7.59 -9.81 -2.06
N VAL A 91 -6.54 -10.58 -2.33
CA VAL A 91 -5.31 -10.57 -1.53
C VAL A 91 -4.30 -9.69 -2.25
N LEU A 92 -3.83 -8.67 -1.54
CA LEU A 92 -2.89 -7.69 -2.07
C LEU A 92 -1.50 -7.89 -1.46
N ASP A 93 -0.55 -8.25 -2.30
CA ASP A 93 0.87 -8.26 -1.91
C ASP A 93 1.48 -6.96 -2.40
N VAL A 94 1.76 -6.06 -1.48
CA VAL A 94 2.27 -4.73 -1.78
C VAL A 94 3.77 -4.71 -1.57
N SER A 95 4.53 -4.49 -2.63
CA SER A 95 5.97 -4.34 -2.52
C SER A 95 6.35 -2.86 -2.48
N ALA A 96 7.32 -2.53 -1.65
CA ALA A 96 7.87 -1.18 -1.59
C ALA A 96 9.39 -1.26 -1.46
N GLU A 97 10.10 -0.37 -2.16
CA GLU A 97 11.55 -0.26 -2.03
C GLU A 97 11.96 1.19 -1.89
N LEU A 98 13.02 1.42 -1.14
CA LEU A 98 13.58 2.75 -0.98
C LEU A 98 14.42 3.09 -2.20
N VAL A 99 14.12 4.20 -2.86
CA VAL A 99 14.86 4.64 -4.06
C VAL A 99 15.73 5.85 -3.79
N HIS A 100 15.40 6.64 -2.76
CA HIS A 100 16.20 7.79 -2.38
C HIS A 100 15.99 8.11 -0.90
N GLU A 101 17.07 8.48 -0.22
CA GLU A 101 17.00 8.86 1.19
C GLU A 101 17.77 10.18 1.38
N GLY A 102 17.05 11.21 1.82
CA GLY A 102 17.63 12.48 2.21
C GLY A 102 17.64 12.62 3.72
N SER A 103 18.07 13.78 4.23
CA SER A 103 18.12 14.04 5.67
C SER A 103 16.72 14.19 6.28
N ASP A 104 15.78 14.79 5.54
CA ASP A 104 14.44 15.10 6.03
C ASP A 104 13.34 14.37 5.27
N TYR A 105 13.67 13.64 4.22
CA TYR A 105 12.68 12.94 3.40
C TYR A 105 13.27 11.67 2.80
N ALA A 106 12.37 10.80 2.34
CA ALA A 106 12.73 9.60 1.62
C ALA A 106 11.74 9.39 0.48
N ALA A 107 12.18 8.77 -0.59
CA ALA A 107 11.32 8.40 -1.70
C ALA A 107 11.31 6.89 -1.85
N THR A 108 10.12 6.33 -2.00
CA THR A 108 9.91 4.90 -2.21
C THR A 108 9.18 4.66 -3.51
N LYS A 109 9.30 3.46 -4.03
CA LYS A 109 8.56 2.98 -5.17
C LYS A 109 7.74 1.78 -4.73
N ALA A 110 6.45 1.81 -5.00
CA ALA A 110 5.55 0.76 -4.53
C ALA A 110 4.73 0.18 -5.67
N LYS A 111 4.36 -1.09 -5.53
CA LYS A 111 3.58 -1.82 -6.53
C LYS A 111 2.62 -2.78 -5.85
N ILE A 112 1.47 -2.98 -6.47
CA ILE A 112 0.53 -4.03 -6.10
C ILE A 112 0.34 -4.91 -7.33
N PRO A 113 0.98 -6.09 -7.40
CA PRO A 113 0.78 -7.01 -8.52
C PRO A 113 -0.43 -7.92 -8.28
N ILE A 114 -1.10 -8.32 -9.36
CA ILE A 114 -2.06 -9.43 -9.37
C ILE A 114 -1.68 -10.31 -10.55
N ASP A 115 -1.56 -11.62 -10.31
CA ASP A 115 -1.15 -12.61 -11.32
C ASP A 115 0.14 -12.20 -12.05
N GLY A 116 1.11 -11.69 -11.28
CA GLY A 116 2.41 -11.30 -11.80
C GLY A 116 2.45 -9.96 -12.54
N LYS A 117 1.30 -9.29 -12.70
CA LYS A 117 1.22 -7.99 -13.37
C LYS A 117 0.93 -6.88 -12.36
N PRO A 118 1.69 -5.76 -12.38
CA PRO A 118 1.35 -4.65 -11.51
C PRO A 118 0.04 -4.04 -11.94
N ILE A 119 -0.93 -4.00 -11.01
CA ILE A 119 -2.23 -3.38 -11.25
C ILE A 119 -2.23 -1.95 -10.74
N CYS A 120 -1.29 -1.61 -9.88
CA CYS A 120 -1.20 -0.31 -9.23
C CYS A 120 0.27 -0.05 -8.93
N ASP A 121 0.76 1.14 -9.19
CA ASP A 121 2.12 1.53 -8.84
C ASP A 121 2.19 3.02 -8.50
N ALA A 122 3.19 3.36 -7.70
CA ALA A 122 3.47 4.73 -7.31
C ALA A 122 4.93 4.92 -6.91
#